data_75aaa32c90b8a726f0726f22b49304fc
#
_entry.id   75aaa32c90b8a726f0726f22b49304fc
#
_cell.length_a   1.000
_cell.length_b   1.000
_cell.length_c   1.000
_cell.angle_alpha   90.00
_cell.angle_beta   90.00
_cell.angle_gamma   90.00
#
_symmetry.space_group_name_H-M   'P 1'
#
loop_
_entity.id
_entity.type
_entity.pdbx_description
1 polymer ?
#
loop_
_entity_poly.entity_id
_entity_poly.type
_entity_poly.pdbx_seq_one_letter_code
_entity_poly.pdbx_strand_id
1 'polypeptide(L)'
;MRQRLTIILTFVVIVGVLVIINTVKYVKQEKLPDSELIPNRSTYHSGPTGARAFHDFLSESGYQVMRWREAPEKLLGKTGEKVATFVVIGTTRLPFSQEQIIALHKWIAKGGCFLLIDRDPPLRLLPKTGEWSVYSRLLDFPPLDIDPADASAMAKDVTPFTPVQPTWLTRDVQSVLPSRFAGRLSVVPAPLPSPSSSKAATGITVASRDDDEEEEALPLAEATKVSRAPVIHVADGNGALLVDYAYGSGRVIVLSDPYVVTNRGLSANDNLQLAINVVTAHEGLIAFDEYHQGRGATGNPFAVYFSGTPVLAIGAQVLIVVLLILWTNARRFARPLPLAQVDRRSSLEFVASMAELQERARAFDLAIENVYTRTRRVLARYAGLSYNSSRSEIAERIAARSKVEARQLETLMRQCEEVINGQPINWRQAVDLVKRLREVEKKLGLRMRARDARQAAENI
;
A
#
# COMPACT_ATOMS: atom_id res chain seq x y z
N MET A 1 6.87 -42.65 -26.78
CA MET A 1 5.67 -41.98 -26.26
C MET A 1 5.27 -42.44 -24.83
N ARG A 2 5.14 -43.76 -24.59
CA ARG A 2 4.73 -44.32 -23.27
C ARG A 2 5.59 -43.81 -22.08
N GLN A 3 6.91 -43.80 -22.22
CA GLN A 3 7.83 -43.35 -21.15
C GLN A 3 7.68 -41.88 -20.75
N ARG A 4 7.36 -41.00 -21.70
CA ARG A 4 7.08 -39.56 -21.42
C ARG A 4 5.74 -39.39 -20.71
N LEU A 5 4.74 -40.19 -21.08
CA LEU A 5 3.43 -40.17 -20.45
C LEU A 5 3.53 -40.64 -18.99
N THR A 6 4.32 -41.67 -18.72
CA THR A 6 4.52 -42.18 -17.36
C THR A 6 5.20 -41.15 -16.46
N ILE A 7 6.23 -40.42 -16.97
CA ILE A 7 6.93 -39.37 -16.20
C ILE A 7 5.97 -38.21 -15.89
N ILE A 8 5.15 -37.77 -16.87
CA ILE A 8 4.16 -36.71 -16.66
C ILE A 8 3.10 -37.15 -15.63
N LEU A 9 2.62 -38.38 -15.76
CA LEU A 9 1.61 -38.92 -14.83
C LEU A 9 2.17 -38.99 -13.41
N THR A 10 3.39 -39.50 -13.23
CA THR A 10 4.05 -39.58 -11.91
C THR A 10 4.24 -38.18 -11.32
N PHE A 11 4.62 -37.19 -12.13
CA PHE A 11 4.77 -35.80 -11.70
C PHE A 11 3.44 -35.22 -11.24
N VAL A 12 2.36 -35.42 -12.00
CA VAL A 12 1.01 -34.95 -11.66
C VAL A 12 0.52 -35.60 -10.36
N VAL A 13 0.79 -36.90 -10.18
CA VAL A 13 0.43 -37.63 -8.93
C VAL A 13 1.22 -37.07 -7.73
N ILE A 14 2.52 -36.84 -7.88
CA ILE A 14 3.34 -36.27 -6.79
C ILE A 14 2.86 -34.85 -6.43
N VAL A 15 2.60 -34.01 -7.42
CA VAL A 15 2.07 -32.65 -7.19
C VAL A 15 0.69 -32.73 -6.54
N GLY A 16 -0.19 -33.62 -7.01
CA GLY A 16 -1.51 -33.85 -6.42
C GLY A 16 -1.44 -34.29 -4.93
N VAL A 17 -0.56 -35.23 -4.63
CA VAL A 17 -0.33 -35.69 -3.24
C VAL A 17 0.24 -34.55 -2.37
N LEU A 18 1.18 -33.76 -2.87
CA LEU A 18 1.73 -32.60 -2.15
C LEU A 18 0.66 -31.52 -1.89
N VAL A 19 -0.21 -31.24 -2.86
CA VAL A 19 -1.32 -30.32 -2.69
C VAL A 19 -2.31 -30.85 -1.64
N ILE A 20 -2.65 -32.13 -1.68
CA ILE A 20 -3.56 -32.77 -0.70
C ILE A 20 -2.95 -32.69 0.71
N ILE A 21 -1.67 -33.08 0.88
CA ILE A 21 -1.00 -33.03 2.19
C ILE A 21 -0.95 -31.57 2.71
N ASN A 22 -0.70 -30.60 1.83
CA ASN A 22 -0.69 -29.18 2.21
C ASN A 22 -2.09 -28.67 2.56
N THR A 23 -3.12 -29.12 1.85
CA THR A 23 -4.52 -28.73 2.11
C THR A 23 -5.02 -29.34 3.43
N VAL A 24 -4.64 -30.58 3.73
CA VAL A 24 -5.01 -31.25 5.00
C VAL A 24 -4.30 -30.62 6.20
N LYS A 25 -3.05 -30.14 6.02
CA LYS A 25 -2.32 -29.38 7.06
C LYS A 25 -2.67 -27.89 7.12
N TYR A 26 -3.43 -27.37 6.16
CA TYR A 26 -3.95 -26.02 6.24
C TYR A 26 -5.07 -26.00 7.29
N VAL A 27 -4.66 -26.05 8.55
CA VAL A 27 -5.52 -25.64 9.66
C VAL A 27 -5.89 -24.21 9.34
N LYS A 28 -7.15 -24.00 8.97
CA LYS A 28 -7.75 -22.67 8.85
C LYS A 28 -7.42 -22.01 10.19
N GLN A 29 -6.44 -21.11 10.17
CA GLN A 29 -6.10 -20.35 11.36
C GLN A 29 -7.39 -19.59 11.67
N GLU A 30 -8.18 -20.11 12.61
CA GLU A 30 -9.31 -19.36 13.13
C GLU A 30 -8.73 -18.01 13.53
N LYS A 31 -9.19 -16.97 12.85
CA LYS A 31 -8.83 -15.62 13.27
C LYS A 31 -9.28 -15.52 14.70
N LEU A 32 -8.34 -15.49 15.63
CA LEU A 32 -8.64 -15.24 17.02
C LEU A 32 -9.58 -14.01 17.05
N PRO A 33 -10.68 -14.11 17.80
CA PRO A 33 -11.59 -12.99 17.92
C PRO A 33 -10.81 -11.76 18.37
N ASP A 34 -11.19 -10.60 17.87
CA ASP A 34 -10.58 -9.34 18.28
C ASP A 34 -10.78 -9.18 19.81
N SER A 35 -9.73 -8.86 20.54
CA SER A 35 -9.72 -8.87 22.00
C SER A 35 -8.94 -7.67 22.54
N GLU A 36 -9.39 -7.10 23.65
CA GLU A 36 -8.64 -6.04 24.33
C GLU A 36 -7.39 -6.53 25.06
N LEU A 37 -7.26 -7.82 25.30
CA LEU A 37 -6.05 -8.42 25.86
C LEU A 37 -4.91 -8.47 24.82
N ILE A 38 -5.24 -8.81 23.57
CA ILE A 38 -4.29 -8.84 22.44
C ILE A 38 -4.89 -8.04 21.29
N PRO A 39 -4.96 -6.71 21.41
CA PRO A 39 -5.65 -5.88 20.46
C PRO A 39 -4.87 -5.76 19.15
N ASN A 40 -5.59 -5.45 18.07
CA ASN A 40 -4.98 -5.13 16.80
C ASN A 40 -5.16 -3.65 16.48
N ARG A 41 -4.22 -2.82 16.93
CA ARG A 41 -4.28 -1.35 16.81
C ARG A 41 -3.90 -0.80 15.43
N SER A 42 -3.68 -1.67 14.45
CA SER A 42 -3.31 -1.27 13.09
C SER A 42 -4.38 -0.42 12.41
N THR A 43 -3.97 0.56 11.62
CA THR A 43 -4.87 1.34 10.74
C THR A 43 -5.39 0.53 9.54
N TYR A 44 -4.96 -0.71 9.36
CA TYR A 44 -5.54 -1.66 8.41
C TYR A 44 -6.66 -2.51 9.00
N HIS A 45 -6.79 -2.51 10.33
CA HIS A 45 -7.73 -3.39 11.02
C HIS A 45 -9.10 -2.73 11.15
N SER A 46 -10.16 -3.42 10.66
CA SER A 46 -11.54 -2.96 10.69
C SER A 46 -12.34 -3.46 11.89
N GLY A 47 -11.75 -4.33 12.73
CA GLY A 47 -12.38 -4.78 13.97
C GLY A 47 -12.47 -3.65 15.02
N PRO A 48 -13.20 -3.88 16.12
CA PRO A 48 -13.47 -2.86 17.13
C PRO A 48 -12.19 -2.26 17.76
N THR A 49 -11.10 -3.04 17.90
CA THR A 49 -9.84 -2.56 18.47
C THR A 49 -8.94 -1.84 17.47
N GLY A 50 -9.26 -1.87 16.17
CA GLY A 50 -8.47 -1.24 15.10
C GLY A 50 -8.62 0.27 15.04
N ALA A 51 -7.75 0.92 14.27
CA ALA A 51 -7.77 2.37 14.05
C ALA A 51 -8.05 2.74 12.57
N ARG A 52 -8.66 1.83 11.79
CA ARG A 52 -8.92 2.05 10.37
C ARG A 52 -9.89 3.19 10.12
N ALA A 53 -10.99 3.22 10.87
CA ALA A 53 -12.01 4.27 10.68
C ALA A 53 -11.40 5.66 10.92
N PHE A 54 -10.54 5.81 11.93
CA PHE A 54 -9.89 7.07 12.22
C PHE A 54 -8.92 7.49 11.08
N HIS A 55 -8.09 6.57 10.62
CA HIS A 55 -7.18 6.84 9.49
C HIS A 55 -7.95 7.23 8.22
N ASP A 56 -8.99 6.46 7.88
CA ASP A 56 -9.78 6.69 6.66
C ASP A 56 -10.55 8.02 6.77
N PHE A 57 -11.11 8.34 7.94
CA PHE A 57 -11.73 9.64 8.21
C PHE A 57 -10.76 10.81 7.98
N LEU A 58 -9.54 10.75 8.52
CA LEU A 58 -8.54 11.81 8.31
C LEU A 58 -8.19 11.95 6.82
N SER A 59 -8.01 10.84 6.13
CA SER A 59 -7.70 10.83 4.69
C SER A 59 -8.83 11.44 3.85
N GLU A 60 -10.08 11.09 4.13
CA GLU A 60 -11.27 11.60 3.44
C GLU A 60 -11.54 13.07 3.78
N SER A 61 -11.16 13.50 4.98
CA SER A 61 -11.24 14.91 5.40
C SER A 61 -10.12 15.79 4.84
N GLY A 62 -9.23 15.23 3.99
CA GLY A 62 -8.19 15.98 3.29
C GLY A 62 -6.88 16.15 4.07
N TYR A 63 -6.73 15.53 5.23
CA TYR A 63 -5.45 15.52 5.94
C TYR A 63 -4.44 14.64 5.21
N GLN A 64 -3.18 15.08 5.22
CA GLN A 64 -2.09 14.27 4.68
C GLN A 64 -1.73 13.17 5.68
N VAL A 65 -2.17 11.96 5.42
CA VAL A 65 -1.91 10.79 6.27
C VAL A 65 -1.17 9.71 5.52
N MET A 66 -0.29 8.99 6.22
CA MET A 66 0.39 7.84 5.67
C MET A 66 0.54 6.72 6.70
N ARG A 67 0.63 5.50 6.22
CA ARG A 67 0.95 4.32 7.01
C ARG A 67 2.46 4.08 6.95
N TRP A 68 3.15 4.36 8.05
CA TRP A 68 4.59 4.21 8.13
C TRP A 68 4.97 2.75 8.38
N ARG A 69 5.64 2.14 7.40
CA ARG A 69 5.99 0.72 7.42
C ARG A 69 7.49 0.46 7.55
N GLU A 70 8.27 1.48 7.74
CA GLU A 70 9.71 1.41 7.92
C GLU A 70 10.06 1.55 9.40
N ALA A 71 11.26 1.09 9.77
CA ALA A 71 11.74 1.27 11.13
C ALA A 71 11.96 2.77 11.47
N PRO A 72 11.81 3.18 12.76
CA PRO A 72 11.91 4.58 13.17
C PRO A 72 13.21 5.30 12.81
N GLU A 73 14.32 4.59 12.59
CA GLU A 73 15.58 5.18 12.14
C GLU A 73 15.43 5.92 10.80
N LYS A 74 14.45 5.49 9.97
CA LYS A 74 14.14 6.13 8.70
C LYS A 74 13.45 7.49 8.84
N LEU A 75 12.94 7.82 10.04
CA LEU A 75 12.44 9.17 10.33
C LEU A 75 13.54 10.24 10.25
N LEU A 76 14.79 9.87 10.45
CA LEU A 76 15.94 10.76 10.31
C LEU A 76 16.39 10.95 8.84
N GLY A 77 15.80 10.22 7.90
CA GLY A 77 16.10 10.29 6.46
C GLY A 77 15.15 11.22 5.70
N LYS A 78 15.39 11.36 4.40
CA LYS A 78 14.63 12.27 3.50
C LYS A 78 13.12 12.05 3.51
N THR A 79 12.64 10.83 3.69
CA THR A 79 11.20 10.53 3.78
C THR A 79 10.64 11.01 5.11
N GLY A 80 11.41 10.82 6.20
CA GLY A 80 11.01 11.22 7.54
C GLY A 80 11.04 12.73 7.79
N GLU A 81 11.85 13.49 7.05
CA GLU A 81 11.86 14.96 7.11
C GLU A 81 10.50 15.60 6.75
N LYS A 82 9.67 14.88 5.99
CA LYS A 82 8.32 15.34 5.62
C LYS A 82 7.28 15.02 6.70
N VAL A 83 7.60 14.11 7.64
CA VAL A 83 6.68 13.72 8.69
C VAL A 83 6.66 14.78 9.77
N ALA A 84 5.49 15.37 9.98
CA ALA A 84 5.25 16.37 11.03
C ALA A 84 4.83 15.70 12.34
N THR A 85 3.93 14.72 12.26
CA THR A 85 3.42 13.97 13.43
C THR A 85 3.63 12.48 13.19
N PHE A 86 4.32 11.81 14.13
CA PHE A 86 4.48 10.36 14.15
C PHE A 86 3.62 9.76 15.25
N VAL A 87 2.66 8.90 14.85
CA VAL A 87 1.62 8.35 15.74
C VAL A 87 1.90 6.88 16.00
N VAL A 88 2.06 6.53 17.26
CA VAL A 88 2.16 5.14 17.75
C VAL A 88 0.92 4.82 18.57
N ILE A 89 0.17 3.80 18.17
CA ILE A 89 -1.00 3.31 18.90
C ILE A 89 -0.61 1.97 19.53
N GLY A 90 -0.49 1.94 20.87
CA GLY A 90 -0.22 0.72 21.64
C GLY A 90 -1.48 -0.14 21.82
N THR A 91 -1.39 -1.37 22.15
CA THR A 91 -0.19 -2.17 22.40
C THR A 91 0.44 -2.54 21.05
N THR A 92 1.74 -2.35 20.92
CA THR A 92 2.49 -2.73 19.74
C THR A 92 2.79 -4.23 19.75
N ARG A 93 2.83 -4.85 18.57
CA ARG A 93 3.15 -6.29 18.40
C ARG A 93 4.64 -6.57 18.42
N LEU A 94 5.42 -5.61 17.95
CA LEU A 94 6.88 -5.66 17.99
C LEU A 94 7.39 -4.62 18.99
N PRO A 95 8.31 -4.98 19.88
CA PRO A 95 8.91 -4.03 20.78
C PRO A 95 9.85 -3.07 20.04
N PHE A 96 10.01 -1.87 20.54
CA PHE A 96 11.01 -0.92 20.06
C PHE A 96 12.41 -1.37 20.49
N SER A 97 13.35 -1.43 19.55
CA SER A 97 14.76 -1.62 19.88
C SER A 97 15.36 -0.34 20.47
N GLN A 98 16.51 -0.47 21.13
CA GLN A 98 17.23 0.67 21.70
C GLN A 98 17.62 1.69 20.62
N GLU A 99 18.07 1.22 19.46
CA GLU A 99 18.45 2.06 18.33
C GLU A 99 17.24 2.84 17.78
N GLN A 100 16.07 2.20 17.73
CA GLN A 100 14.81 2.82 17.31
C GLN A 100 14.38 3.92 18.25
N ILE A 101 14.47 3.69 19.55
CA ILE A 101 14.16 4.68 20.57
C ILE A 101 15.09 5.89 20.45
N ILE A 102 16.39 5.67 20.31
CA ILE A 102 17.38 6.73 20.14
C ILE A 102 17.09 7.55 18.88
N ALA A 103 16.78 6.88 17.77
CA ALA A 103 16.45 7.54 16.52
C ALA A 103 15.17 8.37 16.64
N LEU A 104 14.14 7.83 17.29
CA LEU A 104 12.88 8.51 17.55
C LEU A 104 13.11 9.77 18.40
N HIS A 105 13.84 9.66 19.51
CA HIS A 105 14.15 10.81 20.38
C HIS A 105 14.95 11.89 19.63
N LYS A 106 15.92 11.50 18.80
CA LYS A 106 16.65 12.45 17.93
C LYS A 106 15.73 13.16 16.94
N TRP A 107 14.77 12.43 16.36
CA TRP A 107 13.80 13.02 15.44
C TRP A 107 12.86 14.01 16.14
N ILE A 108 12.35 13.66 17.33
CA ILE A 108 11.54 14.56 18.14
C ILE A 108 12.35 15.82 18.49
N ALA A 109 13.59 15.65 18.99
CA ALA A 109 14.44 16.78 19.36
C ALA A 109 14.72 17.76 18.21
N LYS A 110 14.65 17.30 16.94
CA LYS A 110 14.79 18.14 15.74
C LYS A 110 13.50 18.88 15.33
N GLY A 111 12.40 18.70 16.02
CA GLY A 111 11.14 19.40 15.75
C GLY A 111 9.95 18.51 15.45
N GLY A 112 10.11 17.19 15.45
CA GLY A 112 9.02 16.25 15.22
C GLY A 112 8.00 16.24 16.36
N CYS A 113 6.72 16.00 16.04
CA CYS A 113 5.65 15.78 17.01
C CYS A 113 5.43 14.27 17.17
N PHE A 114 5.70 13.74 18.35
CA PHE A 114 5.47 12.34 18.67
C PHE A 114 4.18 12.18 19.46
N LEU A 115 3.21 11.48 18.91
CA LEU A 115 1.96 11.13 19.57
C LEU A 115 1.97 9.66 19.95
N LEU A 116 2.00 9.38 21.24
CA LEU A 116 1.92 8.04 21.81
C LEU A 116 0.55 7.84 22.44
N ILE A 117 -0.18 6.85 21.94
CA ILE A 117 -1.52 6.49 22.41
C ILE A 117 -1.45 5.08 22.98
N ASP A 118 -1.22 4.97 24.29
CA ASP A 118 -1.04 3.67 24.95
C ASP A 118 -1.49 3.74 26.41
N ARG A 119 -2.05 2.66 26.92
CA ARG A 119 -2.47 2.54 28.33
C ARG A 119 -1.28 2.41 29.26
N ASP A 120 -0.29 1.66 28.82
CA ASP A 120 0.93 1.39 29.60
C ASP A 120 2.17 1.54 28.68
N PRO A 121 2.48 2.78 28.31
CA PRO A 121 3.58 3.06 27.40
C PRO A 121 4.91 2.64 28.04
N PRO A 122 5.79 1.96 27.30
CA PRO A 122 7.14 1.69 27.77
C PRO A 122 7.84 2.99 28.15
N LEU A 123 8.35 3.07 29.38
CA LEU A 123 9.00 4.29 29.93
C LEU A 123 10.14 4.78 29.02
N ARG A 124 10.82 3.86 28.37
CA ARG A 124 11.91 4.19 27.42
C ARG A 124 11.44 5.01 26.21
N LEU A 125 10.15 4.93 25.82
CA LEU A 125 9.59 5.75 24.74
C LEU A 125 9.29 7.18 25.15
N LEU A 126 9.15 7.43 26.47
CA LEU A 126 8.84 8.73 27.02
C LEU A 126 10.12 9.44 27.47
N PRO A 127 10.71 10.32 26.65
CA PRO A 127 11.90 11.04 27.07
C PRO A 127 11.59 11.97 28.24
N LYS A 128 12.51 12.06 29.18
CA LYS A 128 12.43 13.01 30.28
C LYS A 128 12.54 14.45 29.73
N THR A 129 11.77 15.35 30.29
CA THR A 129 11.87 16.77 29.93
C THR A 129 12.40 17.56 31.15
N GLY A 130 13.69 17.87 31.14
CA GLY A 130 14.37 18.50 32.27
C GLY A 130 14.22 17.67 33.52
N GLU A 131 13.58 18.27 34.54
CA GLU A 131 13.35 17.66 35.85
C GLU A 131 12.04 16.86 35.93
N TRP A 132 11.33 16.64 34.82
CA TRP A 132 10.03 15.99 34.82
C TRP A 132 10.04 14.65 34.10
N SER A 133 9.28 13.71 34.65
CA SER A 133 8.99 12.42 34.03
C SER A 133 7.50 12.16 33.99
N VAL A 134 7.03 11.51 32.93
CA VAL A 134 5.64 11.10 32.78
C VAL A 134 5.57 9.59 32.96
N TYR A 135 4.72 9.13 33.84
CA TYR A 135 4.48 7.71 34.11
C TYR A 135 3.02 7.38 33.86
N SER A 136 2.74 6.17 33.44
CA SER A 136 1.39 5.63 33.39
C SER A 136 1.18 4.61 34.51
N ARG A 137 -0.05 4.54 35.00
CA ARG A 137 -0.52 3.52 35.93
C ARG A 137 -1.85 2.97 35.46
N LEU A 138 -1.93 1.66 35.29
CA LEU A 138 -3.19 0.97 35.00
C LEU A 138 -3.98 0.81 36.31
N LEU A 139 -5.25 1.13 36.28
CA LEU A 139 -6.19 0.92 37.40
C LEU A 139 -6.95 -0.40 37.23
N ASP A 140 -7.20 -0.83 35.98
CA ASP A 140 -7.92 -2.05 35.66
C ASP A 140 -7.29 -2.71 34.43
N PHE A 141 -7.39 -4.02 34.33
CA PHE A 141 -6.85 -4.81 33.22
C PHE A 141 -7.98 -5.43 32.41
N PRO A 142 -7.88 -5.48 31.07
CA PRO A 142 -8.88 -6.13 30.25
C PRO A 142 -8.97 -7.63 30.56
N PRO A 143 -10.12 -8.15 30.97
CA PRO A 143 -10.31 -9.57 31.11
C PRO A 143 -10.39 -10.27 29.74
N LEU A 144 -10.18 -11.61 29.73
CA LEU A 144 -10.16 -12.40 28.50
C LEU A 144 -11.49 -12.42 27.74
N ASP A 145 -12.58 -12.30 28.48
CA ASP A 145 -13.96 -12.50 28.00
C ASP A 145 -14.67 -11.18 27.61
N ILE A 146 -13.99 -10.04 27.73
CA ILE A 146 -14.59 -8.79 27.33
C ILE A 146 -14.68 -8.69 25.80
N ASP A 147 -15.87 -8.38 25.31
CA ASP A 147 -16.07 -8.06 23.89
C ASP A 147 -15.74 -6.60 23.63
N PRO A 148 -14.68 -6.28 22.86
CA PRO A 148 -14.33 -4.90 22.53
C PRO A 148 -15.36 -4.21 21.61
N ALA A 149 -16.31 -4.95 21.02
CA ALA A 149 -17.41 -4.37 20.27
C ALA A 149 -18.54 -3.85 21.17
N ASP A 150 -18.63 -4.33 22.39
CA ASP A 150 -19.61 -3.85 23.37
C ASP A 150 -19.14 -2.56 24.05
N ALA A 151 -19.65 -1.42 23.58
CA ALA A 151 -19.33 -0.12 24.17
C ALA A 151 -19.74 -0.02 25.64
N SER A 152 -20.82 -0.68 26.05
CA SER A 152 -21.31 -0.62 27.42
C SER A 152 -20.38 -1.36 28.36
N ALA A 153 -19.83 -2.49 27.94
CA ALA A 153 -18.81 -3.22 28.68
C ALA A 153 -17.48 -2.47 28.72
N MET A 154 -17.09 -1.85 27.60
CA MET A 154 -15.83 -1.08 27.51
C MET A 154 -15.83 0.20 28.35
N ALA A 155 -16.95 0.88 28.49
CA ALA A 155 -17.10 2.13 29.23
C ALA A 155 -17.90 1.95 30.55
N LYS A 156 -18.02 0.72 31.05
CA LYS A 156 -18.75 0.43 32.27
C LYS A 156 -18.14 1.18 33.46
N ASP A 157 -18.99 1.89 34.22
CA ASP A 157 -18.65 2.66 35.40
C ASP A 157 -17.61 3.78 35.14
N VAL A 158 -17.44 4.21 33.87
CA VAL A 158 -16.56 5.31 33.51
C VAL A 158 -17.34 6.63 33.48
N THR A 159 -16.91 7.57 34.27
CA THR A 159 -17.37 8.96 34.17
C THR A 159 -16.59 9.63 33.03
N PRO A 160 -17.27 10.30 32.07
CA PRO A 160 -16.59 11.04 31.02
C PRO A 160 -15.61 12.07 31.62
N PHE A 161 -14.43 12.15 31.00
CA PHE A 161 -13.42 13.12 31.38
C PHE A 161 -13.71 14.48 30.77
N THR A 162 -13.42 15.53 31.50
CA THR A 162 -13.54 16.89 30.99
C THR A 162 -12.17 17.54 30.84
N PRO A 163 -12.02 18.48 29.88
CA PRO A 163 -10.79 19.29 29.85
C PRO A 163 -10.54 20.02 31.16
N VAL A 164 -9.31 19.91 31.65
CA VAL A 164 -8.87 20.63 32.90
C VAL A 164 -8.63 22.11 32.60
N GLN A 165 -8.25 22.42 31.35
CA GLN A 165 -7.97 23.76 30.93
C GLN A 165 -8.27 23.92 29.43
N PRO A 166 -8.70 25.10 28.95
CA PRO A 166 -8.92 25.36 27.55
C PRO A 166 -7.55 25.50 26.84
N THR A 167 -7.23 24.50 26.04
CA THR A 167 -6.03 24.50 25.20
C THR A 167 -6.40 24.22 23.75
N TRP A 168 -5.49 24.40 22.85
CA TRP A 168 -5.72 24.05 21.44
C TRP A 168 -5.93 22.53 21.25
N LEU A 169 -5.37 21.67 22.12
CA LEU A 169 -5.62 20.21 22.11
C LEU A 169 -7.04 19.85 22.59
N THR A 170 -7.65 20.69 23.39
CA THR A 170 -9.00 20.50 23.94
C THR A 170 -10.05 21.40 23.27
N ARG A 171 -9.70 22.01 22.16
CA ARG A 171 -10.58 22.87 21.40
C ARG A 171 -11.81 22.08 20.94
N ASP A 172 -13.01 22.64 21.16
CA ASP A 172 -14.30 22.06 20.81
C ASP A 172 -14.55 20.67 21.46
N VAL A 173 -13.84 20.33 22.53
CA VAL A 173 -14.02 19.13 23.33
C VAL A 173 -14.69 19.50 24.64
N GLN A 174 -15.86 18.92 24.93
CA GLN A 174 -16.59 19.09 26.18
C GLN A 174 -16.39 17.90 27.12
N SER A 175 -16.42 16.68 26.54
CA SER A 175 -16.28 15.46 27.31
C SER A 175 -15.65 14.34 26.47
N VAL A 176 -14.79 13.56 27.09
CA VAL A 176 -14.10 12.41 26.47
C VAL A 176 -14.50 11.15 27.22
N LEU A 177 -14.91 10.12 26.51
CA LEU A 177 -15.24 8.84 27.12
C LEU A 177 -14.16 7.79 26.78
N PRO A 178 -13.16 7.60 27.66
CA PRO A 178 -12.19 6.53 27.51
C PRO A 178 -12.81 5.17 27.89
N SER A 179 -12.02 4.09 27.70
CA SER A 179 -12.40 2.80 28.26
C SER A 179 -12.16 2.76 29.78
N ARG A 180 -12.78 1.80 30.46
CA ARG A 180 -12.50 1.50 31.88
C ARG A 180 -11.05 1.09 32.13
N PHE A 181 -10.36 0.63 31.09
CA PHE A 181 -8.96 0.19 31.13
C PHE A 181 -7.97 1.31 30.81
N ALA A 182 -8.43 2.55 30.74
CA ALA A 182 -7.56 3.70 30.47
C ALA A 182 -6.48 3.84 31.52
N GLY A 183 -5.23 4.03 31.07
CA GLY A 183 -4.14 4.39 31.96
C GLY A 183 -4.36 5.76 32.61
N ARG A 184 -3.68 6.02 33.71
CA ARG A 184 -3.65 7.32 34.38
C ARG A 184 -2.23 7.84 34.36
N LEU A 185 -2.02 8.93 33.65
CA LEU A 185 -0.72 9.58 33.55
C LEU A 185 -0.48 10.43 34.79
N SER A 186 0.73 10.32 35.32
CA SER A 186 1.24 11.13 36.44
C SER A 186 2.46 11.89 35.99
N VAL A 187 2.52 13.16 36.30
CA VAL A 187 3.67 14.04 36.05
C VAL A 187 4.42 14.18 37.38
N VAL A 188 5.64 13.67 37.42
CA VAL A 188 6.43 13.63 38.67
C VAL A 188 7.78 14.30 38.41
N PRO A 189 8.30 15.09 39.37
CA PRO A 189 9.68 15.54 39.28
C PRO A 189 10.61 14.34 39.19
N ALA A 190 11.54 14.37 38.23
CA ALA A 190 12.56 13.33 38.15
C ALA A 190 13.37 13.33 39.46
N PRO A 191 13.66 12.18 40.06
CA PRO A 191 14.51 12.14 41.24
C PRO A 191 15.85 12.82 40.90
N LEU A 192 16.21 13.82 41.69
CA LEU A 192 17.54 14.44 41.62
C LEU A 192 18.57 13.32 41.70
N PRO A 193 19.60 13.30 40.86
CA PRO A 193 20.68 12.34 41.01
C PRO A 193 21.20 12.50 42.46
N SER A 194 21.02 11.45 43.25
CA SER A 194 21.55 11.46 44.62
C SER A 194 23.03 11.82 44.56
N PRO A 195 23.52 12.81 45.30
CA PRO A 195 24.94 13.10 45.31
C PRO A 195 25.63 11.81 45.71
N SER A 196 26.45 11.28 44.81
CA SER A 196 27.19 10.06 45.02
C SER A 196 27.88 10.13 46.40
N SER A 197 27.39 9.38 47.39
CA SER A 197 28.08 9.15 48.63
C SER A 197 29.33 8.33 48.29
N SER A 198 30.40 9.05 47.97
CA SER A 198 31.73 8.45 47.96
C SER A 198 32.09 8.06 49.39
N LYS A 199 32.43 6.80 49.57
CA LYS A 199 33.16 6.20 50.66
C LYS A 199 32.39 5.80 51.93
N ALA A 200 32.20 4.50 52.07
CA ALA A 200 32.95 3.76 53.10
C ALA A 200 32.81 2.26 52.83
N ALA A 201 33.95 1.64 52.76
CA ALA A 201 34.10 0.20 52.65
C ALA A 201 33.58 -0.50 53.93
N THR A 202 33.05 -1.70 53.77
CA THR A 202 33.48 -2.93 54.49
C THR A 202 32.34 -3.94 54.47
N GLY A 203 32.57 -5.00 53.67
CA GLY A 203 32.24 -6.40 53.89
C GLY A 203 30.84 -6.77 54.39
N ILE A 204 30.15 -7.53 53.59
CA ILE A 204 29.72 -8.93 53.79
C ILE A 204 28.91 -9.35 52.55
N THR A 205 29.41 -10.40 51.97
CA THR A 205 28.80 -11.07 50.80
C THR A 205 27.54 -11.81 51.25
N VAL A 206 26.39 -11.46 50.68
CA VAL A 206 25.24 -12.38 50.57
C VAL A 206 24.77 -12.29 49.11
N ALA A 207 24.89 -13.42 48.41
CA ALA A 207 24.45 -13.58 47.05
C ALA A 207 22.92 -13.48 47.00
N SER A 208 22.39 -12.39 46.49
CA SER A 208 21.04 -12.28 45.95
C SER A 208 21.19 -12.08 44.46
N ARG A 209 20.65 -13.03 43.75
CA ARG A 209 20.54 -13.03 42.30
C ARG A 209 19.36 -12.11 41.95
N ASP A 210 19.64 -10.86 41.70
CA ASP A 210 18.69 -9.95 41.08
C ASP A 210 19.38 -9.49 39.78
N ASP A 211 18.69 -9.76 38.68
CA ASP A 211 19.06 -9.33 37.33
C ASP A 211 18.85 -7.80 37.26
N ASP A 212 19.76 -7.04 37.87
CA ASP A 212 19.86 -5.60 37.67
C ASP A 212 20.56 -5.38 36.34
N GLU A 213 19.73 -5.30 35.26
CA GLU A 213 20.16 -4.71 34.00
C GLU A 213 20.64 -3.30 34.30
N GLU A 214 21.94 -3.08 34.25
CA GLU A 214 22.55 -1.76 34.33
C GLU A 214 21.88 -0.85 33.31
N GLU A 215 21.12 0.12 33.79
CA GLU A 215 20.49 1.18 33.01
C GLU A 215 21.60 2.05 32.43
N GLU A 216 22.14 1.66 31.27
CA GLU A 216 23.11 2.42 30.50
C GLU A 216 22.46 3.76 30.18
N ALA A 217 22.85 4.79 30.86
CA ALA A 217 22.30 6.14 30.76
C ALA A 217 22.47 6.61 29.30
N LEU A 218 21.34 6.72 28.58
CA LEU A 218 21.30 7.34 27.25
C LEU A 218 22.02 8.70 27.34
N PRO A 219 22.87 9.04 26.34
CA PRO A 219 23.52 10.35 26.33
C PRO A 219 22.44 11.42 26.37
N LEU A 220 22.39 12.19 27.45
CA LEU A 220 21.51 13.34 27.61
C LEU A 220 21.74 14.23 26.39
N ALA A 221 20.71 14.39 25.55
CA ALA A 221 20.63 15.54 24.67
C ALA A 221 20.78 16.78 25.60
N GLU A 222 21.72 17.67 25.26
CA GLU A 222 22.02 18.86 26.04
C GLU A 222 20.72 19.54 26.45
N ALA A 223 20.41 19.49 27.75
CA ALA A 223 19.19 20.00 28.32
C ALA A 223 19.10 21.49 28.00
N THR A 224 18.18 21.90 27.19
CA THR A 224 17.82 23.31 27.03
C THR A 224 17.49 23.84 28.41
N LYS A 225 18.15 24.89 28.82
CA LYS A 225 18.18 25.43 30.21
C LYS A 225 16.82 25.85 30.82
N VAL A 226 15.71 25.63 30.13
CA VAL A 226 14.36 25.91 30.62
C VAL A 226 13.48 24.70 30.35
N SER A 227 13.41 23.82 31.31
CA SER A 227 12.43 22.73 31.32
C SER A 227 11.05 23.29 31.61
N ARG A 228 10.13 23.22 30.65
CA ARG A 228 8.72 23.49 30.89
C ARG A 228 8.09 22.22 31.45
N ALA A 229 7.34 22.34 32.54
CA ALA A 229 6.57 21.23 33.08
C ALA A 229 5.59 20.70 32.03
N PRO A 230 5.35 19.38 31.99
CA PRO A 230 4.30 18.81 31.15
C PRO A 230 2.93 19.42 31.46
N VAL A 231 2.12 19.63 30.41
CA VAL A 231 0.80 20.24 30.51
C VAL A 231 -0.25 19.13 30.54
N ILE A 232 -1.10 19.14 31.55
CA ILE A 232 -2.24 18.23 31.66
C ILE A 232 -3.46 18.89 30.98
N HIS A 233 -4.03 18.21 29.97
CA HIS A 233 -5.15 18.74 29.22
C HIS A 233 -6.48 18.12 29.61
N VAL A 234 -6.51 16.80 29.79
CA VAL A 234 -7.70 16.05 30.21
C VAL A 234 -7.34 15.16 31.37
N ALA A 235 -8.10 15.19 32.42
CA ALA A 235 -7.82 14.42 33.66
C ALA A 235 -9.10 14.11 34.42
N ASP A 236 -9.01 13.11 35.32
CA ASP A 236 -9.97 12.85 36.39
C ASP A 236 -9.29 12.97 37.75
N GLY A 237 -10.01 12.60 38.84
CA GLY A 237 -9.45 12.60 40.19
C GLY A 237 -8.30 11.60 40.42
N ASN A 238 -8.06 10.66 39.48
CA ASN A 238 -7.07 9.59 39.61
C ASN A 238 -5.80 9.83 38.78
N GLY A 239 -5.82 10.79 37.84
CA GLY A 239 -4.70 11.14 36.99
C GLY A 239 -5.10 11.70 35.63
N ALA A 240 -4.12 11.97 34.79
CA ALA A 240 -4.36 12.55 33.47
C ALA A 240 -4.62 11.47 32.42
N LEU A 241 -5.49 11.81 31.42
CA LEU A 241 -5.70 11.05 30.22
C LEU A 241 -4.83 11.57 29.08
N LEU A 242 -4.64 12.89 29.00
CA LEU A 242 -3.88 13.57 27.95
C LEU A 242 -2.87 14.54 28.57
N VAL A 243 -1.60 14.34 28.22
CA VAL A 243 -0.49 15.18 28.61
C VAL A 243 0.37 15.51 27.41
N ASP A 244 0.89 16.73 27.34
CA ASP A 244 1.91 17.10 26.37
C ASP A 244 3.10 17.78 27.02
N TYR A 245 4.27 17.68 26.39
CA TYR A 245 5.48 18.37 26.81
C TYR A 245 6.46 18.58 25.67
N ALA A 246 7.31 19.58 25.80
CA ALA A 246 8.36 19.86 24.85
C ALA A 246 9.56 18.94 25.06
N TYR A 247 10.19 18.49 23.97
CA TYR A 247 11.45 17.77 23.98
C TYR A 247 12.36 18.27 22.86
N GLY A 248 13.44 18.93 23.20
CA GLY A 248 14.26 19.67 22.22
C GLY A 248 13.43 20.75 21.50
N SER A 249 13.43 20.73 20.18
CA SER A 249 12.60 21.64 19.37
C SER A 249 11.22 21.04 19.05
N GLY A 250 10.97 19.78 19.38
CA GLY A 250 9.74 19.08 19.12
C GLY A 250 8.85 18.91 20.34
N ARG A 251 7.90 18.00 20.21
CA ARG A 251 6.86 17.80 21.22
C ARG A 251 6.52 16.32 21.37
N VAL A 252 6.19 15.93 22.58
CA VAL A 252 5.63 14.61 22.90
C VAL A 252 4.23 14.81 23.45
N ILE A 253 3.27 14.10 22.88
CA ILE A 253 1.87 14.05 23.31
C ILE A 253 1.56 12.61 23.72
N VAL A 254 1.02 12.43 24.91
CA VAL A 254 0.67 11.11 25.45
C VAL A 254 -0.81 11.07 25.74
N LEU A 255 -1.53 10.17 25.07
CA LEU A 255 -2.93 9.85 25.34
C LEU A 255 -2.99 8.44 25.91
N SER A 256 -3.48 8.29 27.13
CA SER A 256 -3.37 7.04 27.88
C SER A 256 -4.46 6.02 27.62
N ASP A 257 -5.23 6.15 26.54
CA ASP A 257 -6.17 5.11 26.11
C ASP A 257 -6.37 5.05 24.59
N PRO A 258 -5.94 3.96 23.97
CA PRO A 258 -6.20 3.73 22.55
C PRO A 258 -7.68 3.67 22.16
N TYR A 259 -8.57 3.34 23.08
CA TYR A 259 -10.01 3.28 22.83
C TYR A 259 -10.54 4.57 22.20
N VAL A 260 -10.01 5.72 22.58
CA VAL A 260 -10.42 7.04 22.03
C VAL A 260 -10.29 7.11 20.49
N VAL A 261 -9.30 6.41 19.93
CA VAL A 261 -9.02 6.42 18.48
C VAL A 261 -9.41 5.13 17.77
N THR A 262 -9.94 4.12 18.50
CA THR A 262 -10.35 2.85 17.90
C THR A 262 -11.66 2.97 17.13
N ASN A 263 -11.89 2.03 16.20
CA ASN A 263 -13.13 1.97 15.43
C ASN A 263 -14.38 1.94 16.32
N ARG A 264 -14.28 1.35 17.52
CA ARG A 264 -15.43 1.30 18.45
C ARG A 264 -15.58 2.55 19.30
N GLY A 265 -14.48 3.10 19.79
CA GLY A 265 -14.51 4.21 20.74
C GLY A 265 -14.61 5.60 20.11
N LEU A 266 -14.26 5.72 18.83
CA LEU A 266 -14.16 6.98 18.11
C LEU A 266 -15.45 7.81 18.11
N SER A 267 -16.60 7.15 18.08
CA SER A 267 -17.93 7.79 18.06
C SER A 267 -18.48 8.12 19.46
N ALA A 268 -17.75 7.82 20.52
CA ALA A 268 -18.20 8.10 21.89
C ALA A 268 -17.86 9.56 22.27
N ASN A 269 -18.84 10.28 22.78
CA ASN A 269 -18.71 11.69 23.18
C ASN A 269 -17.89 12.51 22.15
N ASP A 270 -16.90 13.29 22.61
CA ASP A 270 -16.02 14.10 21.76
C ASP A 270 -14.68 13.41 21.48
N ASN A 271 -14.63 12.07 21.54
CA ASN A 271 -13.42 11.28 21.28
C ASN A 271 -12.83 11.59 19.91
N LEU A 272 -13.66 11.65 18.85
CA LEU A 272 -13.20 12.01 17.50
C LEU A 272 -12.59 13.40 17.46
N GLN A 273 -13.23 14.38 18.10
CA GLN A 273 -12.71 15.76 18.12
C GLN A 273 -11.36 15.82 18.85
N LEU A 274 -11.24 15.14 19.99
CA LEU A 274 -9.97 15.04 20.69
C LEU A 274 -8.91 14.36 19.83
N ALA A 275 -9.25 13.24 19.20
CA ALA A 275 -8.35 12.49 18.33
C ALA A 275 -7.82 13.35 17.16
N ILE A 276 -8.69 14.14 16.53
CA ILE A 276 -8.30 15.08 15.47
C ILE A 276 -7.33 16.13 16.04
N ASN A 277 -7.69 16.76 17.15
CA ASN A 277 -6.86 17.81 17.76
C ASN A 277 -5.44 17.32 18.09
N VAL A 278 -5.30 16.10 18.62
CA VAL A 278 -3.98 15.57 19.02
C VAL A 278 -3.13 15.16 17.81
N VAL A 279 -3.72 14.61 16.74
CA VAL A 279 -2.92 14.21 15.57
C VAL A 279 -2.57 15.40 14.68
N THR A 280 -3.41 16.44 14.67
CA THR A 280 -3.18 17.67 13.92
C THR A 280 -2.44 18.75 14.72
N ALA A 281 -1.91 18.36 15.87
CA ALA A 281 -1.15 19.20 16.78
C ALA A 281 0.02 19.93 16.12
N HIS A 282 0.55 19.36 15.08
CA HIS A 282 1.58 19.93 14.23
C HIS A 282 1.13 19.82 12.76
N GLU A 283 1.15 20.93 12.04
CA GLU A 283 0.75 20.96 10.64
C GLU A 283 1.70 20.15 9.77
N GLY A 284 1.16 19.33 8.87
CA GLY A 284 1.91 18.55 7.89
C GLY A 284 1.51 17.09 7.81
N LEU A 285 2.43 16.23 7.38
CA LEU A 285 2.19 14.81 7.14
C LEU A 285 2.10 14.04 8.46
N ILE A 286 1.00 13.33 8.65
CA ILE A 286 0.75 12.45 9.80
C ILE A 286 1.12 11.02 9.42
N ALA A 287 2.08 10.43 10.10
CA ALA A 287 2.54 9.06 9.86
C ALA A 287 2.11 8.13 10.99
N PHE A 288 1.29 7.12 10.68
CA PHE A 288 0.88 6.08 11.62
C PHE A 288 1.86 4.91 11.58
N ASP A 289 2.39 4.53 12.72
CA ASP A 289 3.32 3.41 12.86
C ASP A 289 2.63 2.07 12.60
N GLU A 290 2.92 1.49 11.47
CA GLU A 290 2.52 0.15 11.09
C GLU A 290 3.67 -0.86 11.18
N TYR A 291 4.90 -0.37 11.35
CA TYR A 291 6.06 -1.25 11.51
C TYR A 291 5.94 -2.08 12.79
N HIS A 292 5.69 -1.43 13.93
CA HIS A 292 5.52 -2.12 15.21
C HIS A 292 4.16 -2.84 15.35
N GLN A 293 3.22 -2.58 14.45
CA GLN A 293 2.01 -3.40 14.30
C GLN A 293 2.25 -4.70 13.50
N GLY A 294 3.52 -5.02 13.19
CA GLY A 294 3.90 -6.20 12.43
C GLY A 294 3.69 -6.09 10.92
N ARG A 295 3.57 -4.87 10.39
CA ARG A 295 3.37 -4.58 8.97
C ARG A 295 4.58 -3.90 8.33
N GLY A 296 5.76 -4.13 8.87
CA GLY A 296 7.00 -3.58 8.36
C GLY A 296 7.23 -3.87 6.88
N ALA A 297 7.93 -2.95 6.20
CA ALA A 297 8.31 -3.09 4.79
C ALA A 297 9.45 -4.12 4.56
N THR A 298 9.84 -4.83 5.62
CA THR A 298 10.95 -5.78 5.58
C THR A 298 10.57 -7.04 4.82
N GLY A 299 11.14 -7.19 3.65
CA GLY A 299 11.10 -8.44 2.91
C GLY A 299 10.08 -8.47 1.76
N ASN A 300 10.33 -9.36 0.83
CA ASN A 300 9.39 -9.70 -0.23
C ASN A 300 8.07 -10.15 0.43
N PRO A 301 6.92 -9.48 0.15
CA PRO A 301 5.64 -9.83 0.76
C PRO A 301 5.25 -11.31 0.54
N PHE A 302 5.71 -11.92 -0.56
CA PHE A 302 5.57 -13.36 -0.78
C PHE A 302 6.39 -14.19 0.21
N ALA A 303 7.63 -13.78 0.51
CA ALA A 303 8.48 -14.47 1.48
C ALA A 303 7.89 -14.39 2.90
N VAL A 304 7.38 -13.23 3.29
CA VAL A 304 6.72 -13.02 4.60
C VAL A 304 5.43 -13.83 4.70
N TYR A 305 4.60 -13.81 3.65
CA TYR A 305 3.34 -14.57 3.62
C TYR A 305 3.58 -16.08 3.74
N PHE A 306 4.65 -16.59 3.13
CA PHE A 306 4.97 -18.01 3.13
C PHE A 306 6.01 -18.42 4.18
N SER A 307 6.60 -17.48 4.96
CA SER A 307 7.69 -17.78 5.92
C SER A 307 7.31 -18.74 7.04
N GLY A 308 6.02 -18.84 7.40
CA GLY A 308 5.51 -19.81 8.38
C GLY A 308 4.98 -21.11 7.77
N THR A 309 5.06 -21.26 6.44
CA THR A 309 4.47 -22.39 5.74
C THR A 309 5.54 -23.23 5.04
N PRO A 310 5.34 -24.55 4.84
CA PRO A 310 6.26 -25.39 4.08
C PRO A 310 6.28 -25.08 2.57
N VAL A 311 5.48 -24.09 2.11
CA VAL A 311 5.33 -23.75 0.68
C VAL A 311 6.66 -23.35 0.04
N LEU A 312 7.51 -22.58 0.75
CA LEU A 312 8.84 -22.22 0.24
C LEU A 312 9.75 -23.44 0.09
N ALA A 313 9.69 -24.36 1.05
CA ALA A 313 10.45 -25.62 0.99
C ALA A 313 9.93 -26.52 -0.15
N ILE A 314 8.61 -26.63 -0.30
CA ILE A 314 7.97 -27.35 -1.42
C ILE A 314 8.34 -26.72 -2.75
N GLY A 315 8.28 -25.40 -2.86
CA GLY A 315 8.67 -24.65 -4.06
C GLY A 315 10.14 -24.90 -4.43
N ALA A 316 11.04 -24.89 -3.45
CA ALA A 316 12.47 -25.20 -3.66
C ALA A 316 12.66 -26.66 -4.12
N GLN A 317 11.93 -27.63 -3.52
CA GLN A 317 11.99 -29.03 -3.95
C GLN A 317 11.48 -29.22 -5.38
N VAL A 318 10.35 -28.60 -5.74
CA VAL A 318 9.81 -28.64 -7.10
C VAL A 318 10.81 -28.04 -8.07
N LEU A 319 11.43 -26.90 -7.74
CA LEU A 319 12.47 -26.27 -8.57
C LEU A 319 13.66 -27.22 -8.77
N ILE A 320 14.14 -27.88 -7.72
CA ILE A 320 15.24 -28.86 -7.81
C ILE A 320 14.86 -30.01 -8.72
N VAL A 321 13.65 -30.55 -8.59
CA VAL A 321 13.15 -31.65 -9.45
C VAL A 321 13.07 -31.20 -10.90
N VAL A 322 12.55 -29.99 -11.18
CA VAL A 322 12.51 -29.42 -12.52
C VAL A 322 13.93 -29.26 -13.09
N LEU A 323 14.87 -28.74 -12.31
CA LEU A 323 16.27 -28.59 -12.71
C LEU A 323 16.92 -29.93 -13.01
N LEU A 324 16.67 -30.97 -12.20
CA LEU A 324 17.16 -32.33 -12.45
C LEU A 324 16.56 -32.93 -13.73
N ILE A 325 15.27 -32.74 -13.97
CA ILE A 325 14.63 -33.16 -15.22
C ILE A 325 15.25 -32.43 -16.43
N LEU A 326 15.46 -31.13 -16.33
CA LEU A 326 16.13 -30.35 -17.37
C LEU A 326 17.57 -30.84 -17.57
N TRP A 327 18.32 -31.07 -16.50
CA TRP A 327 19.68 -31.61 -16.55
C TRP A 327 19.75 -32.99 -17.22
N THR A 328 18.88 -33.93 -16.84
CA THR A 328 18.85 -35.26 -17.43
C THR A 328 18.43 -35.25 -18.91
N ASN A 329 17.59 -34.28 -19.30
CA ASN A 329 17.15 -34.11 -20.68
C ASN A 329 18.07 -33.18 -21.50
N ALA A 330 18.93 -32.40 -20.88
CA ALA A 330 19.83 -31.44 -21.55
C ALA A 330 20.74 -32.09 -22.58
N ARG A 331 21.17 -33.33 -22.32
CA ARG A 331 21.95 -34.09 -23.29
C ARG A 331 21.19 -34.46 -24.58
N ARG A 332 19.86 -34.37 -24.58
CA ARG A 332 19.00 -34.64 -25.75
C ARG A 332 18.64 -33.37 -26.53
N PHE A 333 18.83 -32.20 -25.96
CA PHE A 333 18.61 -30.93 -26.67
C PHE A 333 19.72 -30.58 -27.66
N ALA A 334 20.88 -31.27 -27.58
CA ALA A 334 22.03 -30.99 -28.44
C ALA A 334 21.98 -31.67 -29.82
N ARG A 335 20.97 -32.44 -30.16
CA ARG A 335 20.78 -32.86 -31.56
C ARG A 335 19.83 -31.88 -32.23
N PRO A 336 20.32 -31.05 -33.14
CA PRO A 336 19.42 -30.25 -33.97
C PRO A 336 18.52 -31.25 -34.72
N LEU A 337 17.25 -31.29 -34.38
CA LEU A 337 16.25 -31.83 -35.27
C LEU A 337 16.38 -31.00 -36.55
N PRO A 338 16.61 -31.67 -37.75
CA PRO A 338 16.50 -30.95 -39.00
C PRO A 338 15.11 -30.31 -38.96
N LEU A 339 15.09 -28.99 -38.92
CA LEU A 339 13.86 -28.24 -39.12
C LEU A 339 13.30 -28.78 -40.40
N ALA A 340 12.16 -29.51 -40.33
CA ALA A 340 11.36 -29.73 -41.52
C ALA A 340 11.30 -28.37 -42.21
N GLN A 341 11.83 -28.25 -43.39
CA GLN A 341 11.67 -27.04 -44.18
C GLN A 341 10.15 -26.84 -44.27
N VAL A 342 9.65 -26.05 -43.35
CA VAL A 342 8.34 -25.47 -43.47
C VAL A 342 8.50 -24.58 -44.68
N ASP A 343 7.97 -25.03 -45.78
CA ASP A 343 7.80 -24.24 -47.01
C ASP A 343 7.10 -22.96 -46.52
N ARG A 344 7.91 -21.95 -46.19
CA ARG A 344 7.39 -20.63 -45.87
C ARG A 344 6.85 -20.10 -47.21
N ARG A 345 5.64 -20.52 -47.57
CA ARG A 345 4.87 -19.76 -48.54
C ARG A 345 4.94 -18.33 -48.05
N SER A 346 5.65 -17.53 -48.81
CA SER A 346 5.89 -16.14 -48.37
C SER A 346 4.52 -15.52 -48.16
N SER A 347 4.38 -14.65 -47.17
CA SER A 347 3.12 -13.93 -46.97
C SER A 347 2.65 -13.22 -48.22
N LEU A 348 3.57 -12.96 -49.15
CA LEU A 348 3.31 -12.44 -50.49
C LEU A 348 2.61 -13.45 -51.40
N GLU A 349 2.99 -14.74 -51.41
CA GLU A 349 2.30 -15.79 -52.17
C GLU A 349 0.88 -16.05 -51.70
N PHE A 350 0.67 -16.00 -50.36
CA PHE A 350 -0.67 -16.09 -49.81
C PHE A 350 -1.54 -14.90 -50.23
N VAL A 351 -0.99 -13.67 -50.14
CA VAL A 351 -1.71 -12.47 -50.61
C VAL A 351 -1.97 -12.51 -52.10
N ALA A 352 -1.00 -12.97 -52.91
CA ALA A 352 -1.15 -13.11 -54.35
C ALA A 352 -2.23 -14.15 -54.70
N SER A 353 -2.23 -15.33 -54.10
CA SER A 353 -3.24 -16.36 -54.32
C SER A 353 -4.64 -15.92 -53.87
N MET A 354 -4.75 -15.18 -52.78
CA MET A 354 -6.04 -14.62 -52.34
C MET A 354 -6.55 -13.55 -53.29
N ALA A 355 -5.66 -12.69 -53.79
CA ALA A 355 -6.02 -11.68 -54.78
C ALA A 355 -6.51 -12.31 -56.11
N GLU A 356 -5.82 -13.38 -56.58
CA GLU A 356 -6.22 -14.12 -57.77
C GLU A 356 -7.57 -14.82 -57.58
N LEU A 357 -7.84 -15.40 -56.41
CA LEU A 357 -9.14 -15.98 -56.09
C LEU A 357 -10.26 -14.93 -56.08
N GLN A 358 -10.03 -13.75 -55.50
CA GLN A 358 -11.01 -12.66 -55.48
C GLN A 358 -11.26 -12.12 -56.92
N GLU A 359 -10.23 -12.05 -57.75
CA GLU A 359 -10.35 -11.64 -59.14
C GLU A 359 -11.17 -12.65 -59.97
N ARG A 360 -10.86 -13.95 -59.86
CA ARG A 360 -11.62 -15.03 -60.55
C ARG A 360 -13.06 -15.11 -60.08
N ALA A 361 -13.33 -14.89 -58.79
CA ALA A 361 -14.68 -14.86 -58.23
C ALA A 361 -15.42 -13.54 -58.53
N ARG A 362 -14.76 -12.55 -59.16
CA ARG A 362 -15.27 -11.17 -59.35
C ARG A 362 -15.77 -10.52 -58.04
N ALA A 363 -15.24 -10.94 -56.91
CA ALA A 363 -15.61 -10.46 -55.57
C ALA A 363 -14.87 -9.14 -55.27
N PHE A 364 -15.08 -8.12 -56.10
CA PHE A 364 -14.45 -6.81 -55.95
C PHE A 364 -15.01 -6.04 -54.76
N ASP A 365 -16.25 -6.30 -54.38
CA ASP A 365 -16.93 -5.81 -53.20
C ASP A 365 -16.17 -6.16 -51.91
N LEU A 366 -15.80 -7.44 -51.72
CA LEU A 366 -15.03 -7.91 -50.58
C LEU A 366 -13.61 -7.29 -50.52
N ALA A 367 -12.99 -7.13 -51.70
CA ALA A 367 -11.68 -6.49 -51.77
C ALA A 367 -11.74 -5.01 -51.34
N ILE A 368 -12.78 -4.29 -51.80
CA ILE A 368 -13.02 -2.89 -51.38
C ILE A 368 -13.41 -2.80 -49.92
N GLU A 369 -14.27 -3.69 -49.42
CA GLU A 369 -14.67 -3.73 -48.04
C GLU A 369 -13.45 -3.82 -47.09
N ASN A 370 -12.55 -4.75 -47.37
CA ASN A 370 -11.33 -4.92 -46.57
C ASN A 370 -10.45 -3.66 -46.54
N VAL A 371 -10.25 -3.03 -47.68
CA VAL A 371 -9.43 -1.81 -47.76
C VAL A 371 -10.16 -0.64 -47.15
N TYR A 372 -11.45 -0.45 -47.46
CA TYR A 372 -12.24 0.67 -46.98
C TYR A 372 -12.45 0.64 -45.47
N THR A 373 -12.79 -0.51 -44.90
CA THR A 373 -12.98 -0.67 -43.45
C THR A 373 -11.72 -0.28 -42.66
N ARG A 374 -10.57 -0.71 -43.18
CA ARG A 374 -9.29 -0.32 -42.60
C ARG A 374 -9.04 1.18 -42.74
N THR A 375 -9.20 1.73 -43.94
CA THR A 375 -8.97 3.15 -44.21
C THR A 375 -9.95 4.02 -43.41
N ARG A 376 -11.23 3.67 -43.36
CA ARG A 376 -12.24 4.39 -42.58
C ARG A 376 -11.89 4.43 -41.11
N ARG A 377 -11.40 3.31 -40.52
CA ARG A 377 -10.95 3.26 -39.14
C ARG A 377 -9.78 4.20 -38.85
N VAL A 378 -8.85 4.30 -39.80
CA VAL A 378 -7.69 5.18 -39.71
C VAL A 378 -8.12 6.65 -39.83
N LEU A 379 -9.03 6.95 -40.79
CA LEU A 379 -9.57 8.30 -41.03
C LEU A 379 -10.38 8.78 -39.80
N ALA A 380 -11.25 7.95 -39.26
CA ALA A 380 -12.01 8.28 -38.05
C ALA A 380 -11.07 8.58 -36.87
N ARG A 381 -10.03 7.77 -36.68
CA ARG A 381 -9.00 8.01 -35.64
C ARG A 381 -8.25 9.32 -35.87
N TYR A 382 -7.87 9.62 -37.10
CA TYR A 382 -7.21 10.88 -37.43
C TYR A 382 -8.12 12.08 -37.19
N ALA A 383 -9.40 11.94 -37.48
CA ALA A 383 -10.42 12.97 -37.20
C ALA A 383 -10.73 13.12 -35.72
N GLY A 384 -10.34 12.14 -34.87
CA GLY A 384 -10.70 12.09 -33.44
C GLY A 384 -12.15 11.71 -33.22
N LEU A 385 -12.75 10.92 -34.13
CA LEU A 385 -14.15 10.51 -34.13
C LEU A 385 -14.28 9.00 -33.92
N SER A 386 -15.48 8.58 -33.53
CA SER A 386 -15.84 7.16 -33.46
C SER A 386 -15.87 6.55 -34.87
N TYR A 387 -15.59 5.25 -35.00
CA TYR A 387 -15.73 4.51 -36.24
C TYR A 387 -17.16 4.58 -36.83
N ASN A 388 -18.17 4.73 -35.97
CA ASN A 388 -19.59 4.80 -36.37
C ASN A 388 -20.06 6.23 -36.74
N SER A 389 -19.19 7.24 -36.67
CA SER A 389 -19.52 8.60 -37.08
C SER A 389 -19.88 8.64 -38.57
N SER A 390 -20.73 9.61 -38.96
CA SER A 390 -21.16 9.74 -40.37
C SER A 390 -19.97 10.07 -41.28
N ARG A 391 -20.06 9.69 -42.54
CA ARG A 391 -19.01 9.98 -43.57
C ARG A 391 -18.80 11.47 -43.76
N SER A 392 -19.88 12.26 -43.70
CA SER A 392 -19.80 13.74 -43.81
C SER A 392 -19.04 14.33 -42.68
N GLU A 393 -19.33 13.90 -41.45
CA GLU A 393 -18.63 14.37 -40.23
C GLU A 393 -17.13 14.03 -40.27
N ILE A 394 -16.77 12.82 -40.69
CA ILE A 394 -15.39 12.39 -40.89
C ILE A 394 -14.70 13.26 -41.94
N ALA A 395 -15.34 13.49 -43.07
CA ALA A 395 -14.79 14.25 -44.17
C ALA A 395 -14.58 15.73 -43.81
N GLU A 396 -15.56 16.36 -43.18
CA GLU A 396 -15.46 17.76 -42.71
C GLU A 396 -14.35 17.93 -41.69
N ARG A 397 -14.26 17.02 -40.71
CA ARG A 397 -13.24 17.11 -39.67
C ARG A 397 -11.82 16.91 -40.19
N ILE A 398 -11.68 16.04 -41.22
CA ILE A 398 -10.39 15.84 -41.91
C ILE A 398 -10.03 17.07 -42.75
N ALA A 399 -11.00 17.65 -43.48
CA ALA A 399 -10.77 18.86 -44.29
C ALA A 399 -10.36 20.05 -43.42
N ALA A 400 -10.93 20.18 -42.19
CA ALA A 400 -10.54 21.22 -41.25
C ALA A 400 -9.10 21.11 -40.73
N ARG A 401 -8.48 19.90 -40.86
CA ARG A 401 -7.13 19.61 -40.37
C ARG A 401 -6.09 19.31 -41.46
N SER A 402 -6.51 19.25 -42.68
CA SER A 402 -5.66 18.84 -43.81
C SER A 402 -6.02 19.57 -45.08
N LYS A 403 -5.18 19.42 -46.12
CA LYS A 403 -5.44 19.95 -47.47
C LYS A 403 -6.34 19.03 -48.32
N VAL A 404 -7.13 18.15 -47.71
CA VAL A 404 -8.04 17.26 -48.38
C VAL A 404 -9.42 17.90 -48.45
N GLU A 405 -10.02 17.97 -49.63
CA GLU A 405 -11.32 18.59 -49.84
C GLU A 405 -12.45 17.67 -49.28
N ALA A 406 -13.32 18.20 -48.44
CA ALA A 406 -14.36 17.44 -47.75
C ALA A 406 -15.30 16.72 -48.76
N ARG A 407 -15.74 17.43 -49.83
CA ARG A 407 -16.64 16.86 -50.82
C ARG A 407 -16.03 15.69 -51.59
N GLN A 408 -14.73 15.78 -51.93
CA GLN A 408 -14.03 14.72 -52.64
C GLN A 408 -13.88 13.47 -51.74
N LEU A 409 -13.54 13.67 -50.47
CA LEU A 409 -13.39 12.57 -49.52
C LEU A 409 -14.75 11.92 -49.22
N GLU A 410 -15.79 12.71 -49.01
CA GLU A 410 -17.14 12.19 -48.76
C GLU A 410 -17.67 11.39 -49.95
N THR A 411 -17.46 11.92 -51.19
CA THR A 411 -17.85 11.23 -52.43
C THR A 411 -17.11 9.92 -52.58
N LEU A 412 -15.80 9.87 -52.30
CA LEU A 412 -15.00 8.65 -52.33
C LEU A 412 -15.48 7.61 -51.31
N MET A 413 -15.76 8.04 -50.10
CA MET A 413 -16.30 7.15 -49.07
C MET A 413 -17.67 6.61 -49.44
N ARG A 414 -18.55 7.45 -49.98
CA ARG A 414 -19.86 7.04 -50.46
C ARG A 414 -19.75 6.00 -51.58
N GLN A 415 -18.90 6.22 -52.61
CA GLN A 415 -18.66 5.27 -53.70
C GLN A 415 -18.17 3.90 -53.16
N CYS A 416 -17.31 3.88 -52.17
CA CYS A 416 -16.88 2.63 -51.54
C CYS A 416 -18.03 1.93 -50.83
N GLU A 417 -18.87 2.65 -50.11
CA GLU A 417 -20.04 2.13 -49.37
C GLU A 417 -21.13 1.58 -50.37
N GLU A 418 -21.34 2.26 -51.47
CA GLU A 418 -22.27 1.82 -52.55
C GLU A 418 -21.82 0.47 -53.11
N VAL A 419 -20.52 0.30 -53.36
CA VAL A 419 -19.95 -0.96 -53.82
C VAL A 419 -20.07 -2.07 -52.80
N ILE A 420 -19.79 -1.80 -51.54
CA ILE A 420 -19.95 -2.77 -50.44
C ILE A 420 -21.41 -3.18 -50.28
N ASN A 421 -22.34 -2.28 -50.54
CA ASN A 421 -23.79 -2.56 -50.52
C ASN A 421 -24.34 -3.23 -51.76
N GLY A 422 -23.47 -3.72 -52.68
CA GLY A 422 -23.84 -4.56 -53.80
C GLY A 422 -23.93 -3.84 -55.16
N GLN A 423 -23.44 -2.59 -55.27
CA GLN A 423 -23.37 -1.94 -56.59
C GLN A 423 -22.30 -2.64 -57.44
N PRO A 424 -22.65 -3.16 -58.62
CA PRO A 424 -21.71 -3.87 -59.49
C PRO A 424 -20.62 -2.93 -60.00
N ILE A 425 -19.37 -3.37 -59.91
CA ILE A 425 -18.23 -2.63 -60.43
C ILE A 425 -17.31 -3.55 -61.22
N ASN A 426 -16.54 -2.96 -62.13
CA ASN A 426 -15.53 -3.67 -62.88
C ASN A 426 -14.14 -3.51 -62.22
N TRP A 427 -13.18 -4.35 -62.60
CA TRP A 427 -11.82 -4.39 -62.08
C TRP A 427 -11.13 -2.99 -62.09
N ARG A 428 -11.26 -2.26 -63.21
CA ARG A 428 -10.64 -0.95 -63.39
C ARG A 428 -11.18 0.08 -62.37
N GLN A 429 -12.47 0.07 -62.14
CA GLN A 429 -13.13 0.92 -61.16
C GLN A 429 -12.72 0.56 -59.71
N ALA A 430 -12.62 -0.73 -59.39
CA ALA A 430 -12.16 -1.20 -58.09
C ALA A 430 -10.72 -0.74 -57.81
N VAL A 431 -9.83 -0.90 -58.79
CA VAL A 431 -8.44 -0.44 -58.66
C VAL A 431 -8.35 1.08 -58.52
N ASP A 432 -9.19 1.84 -59.24
CA ASP A 432 -9.23 3.31 -59.10
C ASP A 432 -9.67 3.75 -57.72
N LEU A 433 -10.73 3.15 -57.17
CA LEU A 433 -11.18 3.45 -55.80
C LEU A 433 -10.09 3.17 -54.78
N VAL A 434 -9.40 2.03 -54.88
CA VAL A 434 -8.29 1.67 -53.98
C VAL A 434 -7.11 2.66 -54.12
N LYS A 435 -6.79 3.07 -55.36
CA LYS A 435 -5.73 4.09 -55.59
C LYS A 435 -6.08 5.41 -54.90
N ARG A 436 -7.29 5.90 -55.11
CA ARG A 436 -7.77 7.14 -54.48
C ARG A 436 -7.77 7.04 -52.92
N LEU A 437 -8.21 5.94 -52.37
CA LEU A 437 -8.12 5.73 -50.93
C LEU A 437 -6.67 5.80 -50.41
N ARG A 438 -5.72 5.18 -51.14
CA ARG A 438 -4.30 5.22 -50.81
C ARG A 438 -3.68 6.61 -50.97
N GLU A 439 -4.15 7.39 -51.96
CA GLU A 439 -3.72 8.79 -52.13
C GLU A 439 -4.16 9.67 -50.96
N VAL A 440 -5.38 9.46 -50.46
CA VAL A 440 -5.87 10.15 -49.26
C VAL A 440 -5.01 9.78 -48.05
N GLU A 441 -4.73 8.48 -47.81
CA GLU A 441 -3.84 8.04 -46.75
C GLU A 441 -2.43 8.66 -46.87
N LYS A 442 -1.90 8.76 -48.08
CA LYS A 442 -0.60 9.37 -48.37
C LYS A 442 -0.60 10.89 -48.12
N LYS A 443 -1.65 11.61 -48.54
CA LYS A 443 -1.80 13.05 -48.28
C LYS A 443 -1.91 13.39 -46.82
N LEU A 444 -2.47 12.46 -46.00
CA LEU A 444 -2.62 12.60 -44.57
C LEU A 444 -1.39 12.10 -43.78
N GLY A 445 -0.35 11.59 -44.46
CA GLY A 445 0.87 11.07 -43.81
C GLY A 445 0.68 9.80 -42.99
N LEU A 446 -0.45 9.11 -43.13
CA LEU A 446 -0.83 7.97 -42.28
C LEU A 446 -0.02 6.69 -42.56
N ARG A 447 0.63 6.59 -43.70
CA ARG A 447 1.44 5.44 -44.11
C ARG A 447 2.78 5.32 -43.40
N MET A 448 3.35 6.42 -42.96
CA MET A 448 4.66 6.42 -42.28
C MET A 448 4.55 5.78 -40.88
N ARG A 449 3.47 6.03 -40.14
CA ARG A 449 3.29 5.49 -38.75
C ARG A 449 3.08 3.97 -38.71
N ALA A 450 2.59 3.35 -39.78
CA ALA A 450 2.42 1.89 -39.86
C ALA A 450 3.75 1.15 -40.16
N ARG A 451 4.72 1.83 -40.74
CA ARG A 451 6.06 1.28 -41.03
C ARG A 451 6.97 1.37 -39.82
N ASP A 452 6.91 2.50 -39.09
CA ASP A 452 7.69 2.74 -37.87
C ASP A 452 7.22 1.82 -36.75
N ALA A 453 5.92 1.54 -36.63
CA ALA A 453 5.37 0.57 -35.68
C ALA A 453 5.78 -0.89 -35.98
N ARG A 454 6.05 -1.25 -37.23
CA ARG A 454 6.59 -2.59 -37.58
C ARG A 454 8.08 -2.70 -37.28
N GLN A 455 8.87 -1.66 -37.54
CA GLN A 455 10.29 -1.65 -37.23
C GLN A 455 10.55 -1.62 -35.73
N ALA A 456 9.69 -0.96 -34.94
CA ALA A 456 9.75 -1.01 -33.49
C ALA A 456 9.37 -2.37 -32.89
N ALA A 457 8.52 -3.15 -33.57
CA ALA A 457 8.14 -4.50 -33.14
C ALA A 457 9.12 -5.60 -33.60
N GLU A 458 9.99 -5.33 -34.56
CA GLU A 458 11.06 -6.23 -35.00
C GLU A 458 12.36 -6.04 -34.20
N ASN A 459 12.48 -4.97 -33.40
CA ASN A 459 13.64 -4.66 -32.57
C ASN A 459 13.42 -4.95 -31.07
N ILE A 460 12.33 -5.65 -30.69
CA ILE A 460 12.04 -6.21 -29.38
C ILE A 460 12.06 -7.75 -29.48
#